data_e89f904597c0fcb709f8ea18aa3df2a0
#
_entry.id   e89f904597c0fcb709f8ea18aa3df2a0
#
_cell.length_a   1.000
_cell.length_b   1.000
_cell.length_c   1.000
_cell.angle_alpha   90.00
_cell.angle_beta   90.00
_cell.angle_gamma   90.00
#
_symmetry.space_group_name_H-M   'P 1'
#
loop_
_entity.id
_entity.type
_entity.pdbx_description
1 polymer ?
#
loop_
_entity_poly.entity_id
_entity_poly.type
_entity_poly.pdbx_seq_one_letter_code
_entity_poly.pdbx_strand_id
1 'polypeptide(L)'
;MLSAAQSLVDGGYPAALTAVRDKDGNTIGAAAGVGNLETGEAPPLDGEVRIGSNTKTFVAVVILQLVQEGKITLDEPIETYLPGLLKGEGIDATKITVRQLLQHTSGLPEYTDTVPGETDIFQIRDNYYSTRDLLDVALSKPAAFEPGSQFKYTNTNYIVLSLLAEKVTHRPLAEQITQRITEPLGLTHTYYPGPGEEDIRGTHPHGYHRNSQGELEDITRKDPSEAGGAGAMISTPSELGTFIQATFNGTLLTQDSIAEMKKTVDTGRPNRGYGLGIFSMSLSCGGEAWGHTGGFPGYTTQNMVGPDGTSVTIAGTALLQAIVDPSDTAAVQQKGDLMSDAVDSLLCNR
;
A
#
# COMPACT_ATOMS: atom_id res chain seq x y z
N MET A 1 -3.87 20.96 -8.21
CA MET A 1 -2.74 20.02 -8.12
C MET A 1 -1.50 20.65 -7.53
N LEU A 2 -0.89 21.67 -8.14
CA LEU A 2 0.31 22.31 -7.55
C LEU A 2 0.06 22.83 -6.13
N SER A 3 -1.10 23.42 -5.87
CA SER A 3 -1.48 23.84 -4.49
C SER A 3 -1.59 22.66 -3.53
N ALA A 4 -2.07 21.50 -3.98
CA ALA A 4 -2.12 20.29 -3.16
C ALA A 4 -0.72 19.75 -2.84
N ALA A 5 0.17 19.69 -3.84
CA ALA A 5 1.57 19.32 -3.62
C ALA A 5 2.26 20.33 -2.67
N GLN A 6 2.03 21.64 -2.88
CA GLN A 6 2.61 22.69 -2.02
C GLN A 6 2.10 22.60 -0.57
N SER A 7 0.82 22.28 -0.34
CA SER A 7 0.30 22.13 1.02
C SER A 7 0.96 21.00 1.80
N LEU A 8 1.39 19.92 1.13
CA LEU A 8 2.16 18.87 1.77
C LEU A 8 3.58 19.36 2.13
N VAL A 9 4.22 20.11 1.22
CA VAL A 9 5.55 20.69 1.49
C VAL A 9 5.47 21.67 2.67
N ASP A 10 4.45 22.53 2.70
CA ASP A 10 4.20 23.44 3.82
C ASP A 10 3.91 22.67 5.12
N GLY A 11 3.35 21.46 5.01
CA GLY A 11 3.16 20.49 6.09
C GLY A 11 4.44 19.81 6.59
N GLY A 12 5.58 19.99 5.88
CA GLY A 12 6.90 19.51 6.28
C GLY A 12 7.45 18.34 5.45
N TYR A 13 6.76 17.90 4.40
CA TYR A 13 7.32 16.93 3.46
C TYR A 13 8.44 17.57 2.63
N PRO A 14 9.62 16.94 2.46
CA PRO A 14 10.69 17.49 1.61
C PRO A 14 10.22 17.75 0.18
N ALA A 15 9.51 16.80 -0.41
CA ALA A 15 8.84 16.96 -1.69
C ALA A 15 7.50 16.25 -1.70
N ALA A 16 6.61 16.67 -2.62
CA ALA A 16 5.34 16.03 -2.90
C ALA A 16 5.08 16.00 -4.40
N LEU A 17 4.54 14.86 -4.87
CA LEU A 17 4.12 14.62 -6.24
C LEU A 17 2.62 14.34 -6.25
N THR A 18 1.91 14.86 -7.26
CA THR A 18 0.47 14.62 -7.43
C THR A 18 0.19 14.27 -8.89
N ALA A 19 -0.71 13.32 -9.11
CA ALA A 19 -1.27 13.04 -10.42
C ALA A 19 -2.80 12.93 -10.33
N VAL A 20 -3.48 13.56 -11.28
CA VAL A 20 -4.93 13.41 -11.49
C VAL A 20 -5.13 12.85 -12.88
N ARG A 21 -5.83 11.73 -12.96
CA ARG A 21 -6.19 11.08 -14.22
C ARG A 21 -7.72 11.11 -14.36
N ASP A 22 -8.20 11.78 -15.40
CA ASP A 22 -9.63 11.87 -15.67
C ASP A 22 -10.23 10.52 -16.17
N LYS A 23 -11.55 10.46 -16.27
CA LYS A 23 -12.26 9.27 -16.77
C LYS A 23 -11.93 8.89 -18.21
N ASP A 24 -11.41 9.83 -19.00
CA ASP A 24 -11.05 9.66 -20.40
C ASP A 24 -9.58 9.24 -20.59
N GLY A 25 -8.84 9.17 -19.46
CA GLY A 25 -7.45 8.69 -19.43
C GLY A 25 -6.39 9.77 -19.56
N ASN A 26 -6.78 11.06 -19.57
CA ASN A 26 -5.80 12.15 -19.58
C ASN A 26 -5.23 12.34 -18.19
N THR A 27 -3.91 12.38 -18.09
CA THR A 27 -3.21 12.54 -16.81
C THR A 27 -2.50 13.90 -16.76
N ILE A 28 -2.67 14.60 -15.65
CA ILE A 28 -1.94 15.83 -15.35
C ILE A 28 -1.25 15.63 -14.00
N GLY A 29 0.05 15.96 -13.95
CA GLY A 29 0.87 15.89 -12.74
C GLY A 29 1.33 17.25 -12.26
N ALA A 30 1.69 17.33 -10.99
CA ALA A 30 2.41 18.45 -10.40
C ALA A 30 3.36 17.93 -9.30
N ALA A 31 4.45 18.67 -9.09
CA ALA A 31 5.38 18.39 -8.01
C ALA A 31 5.80 19.71 -7.34
N ALA A 32 6.11 19.64 -6.04
CA ALA A 32 6.57 20.77 -5.23
C ALA A 32 7.67 20.33 -4.26
N GLY A 33 8.41 21.28 -3.73
CA GLY A 33 9.47 21.05 -2.75
C GLY A 33 10.82 20.73 -3.38
N VAL A 34 11.65 20.00 -2.65
CA VAL A 34 13.03 19.64 -3.00
C VAL A 34 13.14 18.13 -3.11
N GLY A 35 13.46 17.63 -4.29
CA GLY A 35 13.60 16.19 -4.57
C GLY A 35 14.86 15.56 -4.02
N ASN A 36 15.92 16.35 -3.87
CA ASN A 36 17.16 15.95 -3.23
C ASN A 36 17.65 17.09 -2.32
N LEU A 37 17.61 16.87 -0.99
CA LEU A 37 17.96 17.90 0.00
C LEU A 37 19.47 18.24 0.00
N GLU A 38 20.34 17.35 -0.48
CA GLU A 38 21.78 17.59 -0.56
C GLU A 38 22.11 18.53 -1.74
N THR A 39 21.50 18.29 -2.92
CA THR A 39 21.81 19.06 -4.14
C THR A 39 20.87 20.23 -4.37
N GLY A 40 19.68 20.23 -3.73
CA GLY A 40 18.64 21.23 -3.96
C GLY A 40 17.84 21.00 -5.25
N GLU A 41 18.01 19.86 -5.93
CA GLU A 41 17.27 19.53 -7.15
C GLU A 41 15.76 19.42 -6.91
N ALA A 42 14.98 19.91 -7.87
CA ALA A 42 13.54 19.78 -7.86
C ALA A 42 13.11 18.30 -8.03
N PRO A 43 11.97 17.88 -7.45
CA PRO A 43 11.46 16.54 -7.68
C PRO A 43 10.98 16.38 -9.14
N PRO A 44 11.14 15.17 -9.73
CA PRO A 44 10.56 14.88 -11.04
C PRO A 44 9.02 14.92 -10.96
N LEU A 45 8.34 15.35 -12.04
CA LEU A 45 6.88 15.48 -12.07
C LEU A 45 6.14 14.14 -11.83
N ASP A 46 6.72 13.04 -12.32
CA ASP A 46 6.14 11.70 -12.23
C ASP A 46 7.25 10.69 -11.87
N GLY A 47 8.01 10.97 -10.83
CA GLY A 47 9.09 10.12 -10.36
C GLY A 47 8.61 8.82 -9.74
N GLU A 48 9.45 7.78 -9.83
CA GLU A 48 9.22 6.52 -9.13
C GLU A 48 9.32 6.72 -7.62
N VAL A 49 8.39 6.15 -6.88
CA VAL A 49 8.33 6.18 -5.41
C VAL A 49 8.00 4.80 -4.86
N ARG A 50 8.44 4.51 -3.64
CA ARG A 50 7.99 3.32 -2.91
C ARG A 50 6.53 3.53 -2.50
N ILE A 51 5.64 2.63 -2.95
CA ILE A 51 4.20 2.82 -2.79
C ILE A 51 3.63 2.21 -1.50
N GLY A 52 4.48 1.52 -0.73
CA GLY A 52 4.07 0.93 0.53
C GLY A 52 2.82 0.08 0.37
N SER A 53 1.90 0.21 1.30
CA SER A 53 0.68 -0.61 1.35
C SER A 53 -0.27 -0.49 0.16
N ASN A 54 -0.05 0.43 -0.81
CA ASN A 54 -0.74 0.33 -2.11
C ASN A 54 -0.44 -1.01 -2.81
N THR A 55 0.68 -1.67 -2.49
CA THR A 55 1.01 -3.05 -2.91
C THR A 55 -0.11 -4.03 -2.60
N LYS A 56 -0.82 -3.84 -1.48
CA LYS A 56 -1.92 -4.71 -1.06
C LYS A 56 -3.04 -4.76 -2.10
N THR A 57 -3.34 -3.63 -2.74
CA THR A 57 -4.36 -3.60 -3.79
C THR A 57 -3.92 -4.41 -5.01
N PHE A 58 -2.64 -4.39 -5.40
CA PHE A 58 -2.11 -5.24 -6.46
C PHE A 58 -2.24 -6.73 -6.10
N VAL A 59 -1.86 -7.11 -4.89
CA VAL A 59 -2.01 -8.50 -4.40
C VAL A 59 -3.49 -8.90 -4.38
N ALA A 60 -4.39 -8.04 -3.90
CA ALA A 60 -5.83 -8.30 -3.88
C ALA A 60 -6.40 -8.51 -5.29
N VAL A 61 -5.97 -7.73 -6.28
CA VAL A 61 -6.36 -7.91 -7.69
C VAL A 61 -5.88 -9.26 -8.21
N VAL A 62 -4.63 -9.66 -7.94
CA VAL A 62 -4.12 -11.01 -8.30
C VAL A 62 -4.99 -12.11 -7.68
N ILE A 63 -5.29 -12.03 -6.38
CA ILE A 63 -6.13 -13.02 -5.68
C ILE A 63 -7.54 -13.05 -6.29
N LEU A 64 -8.16 -11.89 -6.56
CA LEU A 64 -9.50 -11.83 -7.16
C LEU A 64 -9.53 -12.37 -8.60
N GLN A 65 -8.48 -12.18 -9.39
CA GLN A 65 -8.37 -12.82 -10.70
C GLN A 65 -8.23 -14.35 -10.57
N LEU A 66 -7.51 -14.86 -9.57
CA LEU A 66 -7.44 -16.29 -9.29
C LEU A 66 -8.79 -16.85 -8.80
N VAL A 67 -9.61 -16.03 -8.13
CA VAL A 67 -11.00 -16.38 -7.81
C VAL A 67 -11.85 -16.44 -9.09
N GLN A 68 -11.74 -15.48 -10.00
CA GLN A 68 -12.41 -15.50 -11.31
C GLN A 68 -12.04 -16.72 -12.15
N GLU A 69 -10.81 -17.20 -12.03
CA GLU A 69 -10.31 -18.41 -12.69
C GLU A 69 -10.78 -19.71 -11.99
N GLY A 70 -11.50 -19.62 -10.87
CA GLY A 70 -11.95 -20.77 -10.08
C GLY A 70 -10.84 -21.51 -9.35
N LYS A 71 -9.65 -20.90 -9.21
CA LYS A 71 -8.49 -21.48 -8.52
C LYS A 71 -8.53 -21.25 -7.01
N ILE A 72 -9.20 -20.18 -6.58
CA ILE A 72 -9.39 -19.79 -5.18
C ILE A 72 -10.88 -19.50 -4.96
N THR A 73 -11.35 -19.81 -3.75
CA THR A 73 -12.69 -19.41 -3.26
C THR A 73 -12.50 -18.49 -2.06
N LEU A 74 -13.18 -17.32 -2.06
CA LEU A 74 -12.98 -16.31 -1.01
C LEU A 74 -13.29 -16.80 0.41
N ASP A 75 -14.32 -17.63 0.53
CA ASP A 75 -14.83 -18.11 1.83
C ASP A 75 -14.30 -19.49 2.22
N GLU A 76 -13.38 -20.05 1.43
CA GLU A 76 -12.68 -21.28 1.76
C GLU A 76 -11.57 -21.02 2.78
N PRO A 77 -11.38 -21.92 3.77
CA PRO A 77 -10.27 -21.82 4.72
C PRO A 77 -8.90 -21.83 4.05
N ILE A 78 -7.98 -21.01 4.56
CA ILE A 78 -6.60 -20.96 4.05
C ILE A 78 -5.86 -22.30 4.19
N GLU A 79 -6.23 -23.12 5.16
CA GLU A 79 -5.69 -24.47 5.36
C GLU A 79 -5.87 -25.36 4.13
N THR A 80 -6.95 -25.16 3.36
CA THR A 80 -7.20 -25.89 2.10
C THR A 80 -6.07 -25.70 1.08
N TYR A 81 -5.54 -24.48 1.01
CA TYR A 81 -4.54 -24.10 0.01
C TYR A 81 -3.10 -24.22 0.55
N LEU A 82 -2.91 -23.91 1.82
CA LEU A 82 -1.62 -23.85 2.51
C LEU A 82 -1.62 -24.76 3.76
N PRO A 83 -1.78 -26.09 3.56
CA PRO A 83 -1.96 -27.01 4.68
C PRO A 83 -0.75 -26.99 5.61
N GLY A 84 -1.04 -26.80 6.92
CA GLY A 84 -0.04 -26.81 7.97
C GLY A 84 0.92 -25.61 7.97
N LEU A 85 0.67 -24.57 7.16
CA LEU A 85 1.51 -23.37 7.12
C LEU A 85 1.31 -22.48 8.36
N LEU A 86 0.06 -22.21 8.72
CA LEU A 86 -0.28 -21.31 9.82
C LEU A 86 -0.43 -22.11 11.12
N LYS A 87 0.64 -22.17 11.92
CA LYS A 87 0.68 -22.84 13.22
C LYS A 87 1.23 -21.89 14.27
N GLY A 88 0.47 -21.66 15.32
CA GLY A 88 0.84 -20.81 16.44
C GLY A 88 -0.20 -20.89 17.56
N GLU A 89 0.09 -20.27 18.69
CA GLU A 89 -0.81 -20.25 19.84
C GLU A 89 -2.13 -19.54 19.48
N GLY A 90 -3.25 -20.25 19.60
CA GLY A 90 -4.59 -19.74 19.28
C GLY A 90 -4.86 -19.55 17.77
N ILE A 91 -3.93 -19.90 16.88
CA ILE A 91 -4.10 -19.78 15.43
C ILE A 91 -4.72 -21.07 14.88
N ASP A 92 -5.89 -20.95 14.27
CA ASP A 92 -6.62 -22.05 13.64
C ASP A 92 -6.88 -21.73 12.16
N ALA A 93 -6.00 -22.22 11.28
CA ALA A 93 -6.07 -21.98 9.83
C ALA A 93 -7.34 -22.54 9.17
N THR A 94 -8.05 -23.48 9.85
CA THR A 94 -9.32 -24.02 9.34
C THR A 94 -10.49 -23.05 9.51
N LYS A 95 -10.30 -21.98 10.30
CA LYS A 95 -11.30 -20.91 10.52
C LYS A 95 -10.95 -19.60 9.81
N ILE A 96 -9.72 -19.46 9.30
CA ILE A 96 -9.26 -18.26 8.60
C ILE A 96 -9.56 -18.41 7.11
N THR A 97 -10.44 -17.61 6.56
CA THR A 97 -10.76 -17.62 5.13
C THR A 97 -9.89 -16.66 4.32
N VAL A 98 -9.81 -16.85 3.00
CA VAL A 98 -9.12 -15.94 2.08
C VAL A 98 -9.72 -14.52 2.18
N ARG A 99 -11.06 -14.40 2.28
CA ARG A 99 -11.76 -13.13 2.52
C ARG A 99 -11.26 -12.43 3.78
N GLN A 100 -11.15 -13.15 4.88
CA GLN A 100 -10.70 -12.57 6.16
C GLN A 100 -9.25 -12.08 6.10
N LEU A 101 -8.38 -12.73 5.34
CA LEU A 101 -7.03 -12.24 5.07
C LEU A 101 -7.07 -10.92 4.27
N LEU A 102 -7.86 -10.87 3.18
CA LEU A 102 -8.01 -9.68 2.34
C LEU A 102 -8.61 -8.48 3.11
N GLN A 103 -9.49 -8.74 4.10
CA GLN A 103 -10.23 -7.73 4.87
C GLN A 103 -9.63 -7.41 6.25
N HIS A 104 -8.48 -8.00 6.61
CA HIS A 104 -7.88 -7.80 7.95
C HIS A 104 -8.77 -8.23 9.14
N THR A 105 -9.53 -9.30 8.95
CA THR A 105 -10.37 -9.92 10.00
C THR A 105 -9.92 -11.34 10.37
N SER A 106 -8.70 -11.72 10.02
CA SER A 106 -8.14 -13.08 10.23
C SER A 106 -7.76 -13.39 11.68
N GLY A 107 -7.44 -12.36 12.48
CA GLY A 107 -6.86 -12.52 13.82
C GLY A 107 -5.37 -12.86 13.82
N LEU A 108 -4.69 -12.90 12.67
CA LEU A 108 -3.23 -13.10 12.64
C LEU A 108 -2.48 -11.94 13.30
N PRO A 109 -1.43 -12.23 14.08
CA PRO A 109 -0.61 -11.20 14.71
C PRO A 109 0.26 -10.45 13.70
N GLU A 110 0.65 -9.22 14.04
CA GLU A 110 1.52 -8.37 13.21
C GLU A 110 2.98 -8.75 13.40
N TYR A 111 3.73 -8.91 12.29
CA TYR A 111 5.17 -9.21 12.35
C TYR A 111 6.03 -7.95 12.51
N THR A 112 5.61 -6.81 11.98
CA THR A 112 6.41 -5.58 11.97
C THR A 112 6.74 -5.06 13.36
N ASP A 113 5.91 -5.36 14.36
CA ASP A 113 6.19 -5.01 15.77
C ASP A 113 7.43 -5.73 16.36
N THR A 114 8.01 -6.70 15.65
CA THR A 114 9.09 -7.55 16.16
C THR A 114 10.28 -7.64 15.21
N VAL A 115 10.10 -7.25 13.95
CA VAL A 115 11.24 -7.14 13.04
C VAL A 115 12.18 -6.08 13.62
N PRO A 116 13.47 -6.42 13.89
CA PRO A 116 14.40 -5.46 14.46
C PRO A 116 14.50 -4.23 13.55
N GLY A 117 14.10 -3.07 14.02
CA GLY A 117 14.10 -1.86 13.21
C GLY A 117 13.42 -0.66 13.83
N GLU A 118 12.69 -0.84 14.94
CA GLU A 118 12.15 0.30 15.68
C GLU A 118 13.23 1.18 16.31
N THR A 119 14.47 0.66 16.50
CA THR A 119 15.55 1.41 17.15
C THR A 119 16.37 2.28 16.19
N ASP A 120 16.61 1.83 14.96
CA ASP A 120 17.30 2.61 13.93
C ASP A 120 17.16 1.94 12.56
N ILE A 121 16.27 2.47 11.72
CA ILE A 121 15.98 1.95 10.39
C ILE A 121 17.19 1.94 9.45
N PHE A 122 18.15 2.84 9.68
CA PHE A 122 19.37 2.92 8.87
C PHE A 122 20.32 1.76 9.12
N GLN A 123 20.26 1.12 10.31
CA GLN A 123 21.07 -0.05 10.63
C GLN A 123 20.58 -1.32 9.94
N ILE A 124 19.31 -1.38 9.59
CA ILE A 124 18.69 -2.56 8.97
C ILE A 124 18.31 -2.35 7.50
N ARG A 125 18.65 -1.21 6.92
CA ARG A 125 18.20 -0.86 5.56
C ARG A 125 18.64 -1.85 4.49
N ASP A 126 19.77 -2.53 4.69
CA ASP A 126 20.34 -3.51 3.76
C ASP A 126 19.98 -4.97 4.13
N ASN A 127 19.13 -5.18 5.16
CA ASN A 127 18.73 -6.52 5.59
C ASN A 127 17.66 -7.11 4.67
N TYR A 128 17.92 -8.32 4.18
CA TYR A 128 16.94 -9.09 3.43
C TYR A 128 16.18 -10.05 4.35
N TYR A 129 14.85 -10.10 4.16
CA TYR A 129 13.94 -11.02 4.85
C TYR A 129 13.16 -11.84 3.82
N SER A 130 13.20 -13.17 3.91
CA SER A 130 12.32 -13.98 3.09
C SER A 130 10.86 -13.87 3.57
N THR A 131 9.90 -14.12 2.68
CA THR A 131 8.47 -14.15 3.03
C THR A 131 8.20 -15.13 4.17
N ARG A 132 8.97 -16.23 4.24
CA ARG A 132 8.86 -17.23 5.30
C ARG A 132 9.38 -16.70 6.63
N ASP A 133 10.49 -15.99 6.67
CA ASP A 133 11.04 -15.41 7.90
C ASP A 133 10.05 -14.43 8.52
N LEU A 134 9.42 -13.56 7.70
CA LEU A 134 8.38 -12.63 8.17
C LEU A 134 7.17 -13.36 8.77
N LEU A 135 6.74 -14.44 8.11
CA LEU A 135 5.63 -15.25 8.63
C LEU A 135 6.01 -15.95 9.93
N ASP A 136 7.21 -16.52 10.06
CA ASP A 136 7.66 -17.19 11.27
C ASP A 136 7.75 -16.22 12.46
N VAL A 137 8.15 -14.96 12.22
CA VAL A 137 8.09 -13.89 13.23
C VAL A 137 6.64 -13.65 13.69
N ALA A 138 5.69 -13.54 12.75
CA ALA A 138 4.28 -13.39 13.12
C ALA A 138 3.79 -14.57 13.96
N LEU A 139 4.01 -15.80 13.49
CA LEU A 139 3.51 -17.02 14.10
C LEU A 139 4.17 -17.35 15.46
N SER A 140 5.25 -16.66 15.83
CA SER A 140 5.83 -16.74 17.18
C SER A 140 4.98 -16.05 18.26
N LYS A 141 3.99 -15.25 17.84
CA LYS A 141 3.05 -14.54 18.71
C LYS A 141 1.68 -15.27 18.74
N PRO A 142 0.91 -15.15 19.81
CA PRO A 142 -0.44 -15.70 19.85
C PRO A 142 -1.37 -14.97 18.88
N ALA A 143 -2.47 -15.64 18.50
CA ALA A 143 -3.55 -15.01 17.73
C ALA A 143 -4.03 -13.73 18.43
N ALA A 144 -4.27 -12.68 17.65
CA ALA A 144 -4.71 -11.39 18.20
C ALA A 144 -6.20 -11.42 18.62
N PHE A 145 -7.02 -12.22 17.94
CA PHE A 145 -8.45 -12.42 18.18
C PHE A 145 -8.98 -13.59 17.36
N GLU A 146 -10.20 -14.04 17.65
CA GLU A 146 -10.87 -15.08 16.86
C GLU A 146 -11.19 -14.61 15.43
N PRO A 147 -10.91 -15.41 14.40
CA PRO A 147 -11.17 -15.05 13.01
C PRO A 147 -12.60 -14.55 12.78
N GLY A 148 -12.76 -13.43 12.09
CA GLY A 148 -14.04 -12.80 11.78
C GLY A 148 -14.65 -11.94 12.90
N SER A 149 -14.07 -11.91 14.11
CA SER A 149 -14.70 -11.23 15.25
C SER A 149 -14.50 -9.72 15.26
N GLN A 150 -13.43 -9.22 14.64
CA GLN A 150 -13.13 -7.79 14.55
C GLN A 150 -12.18 -7.47 13.40
N PHE A 151 -12.06 -6.19 13.06
CA PHE A 151 -11.06 -5.67 12.15
C PHE A 151 -9.81 -5.25 12.91
N LYS A 152 -8.64 -5.72 12.44
CA LYS A 152 -7.33 -5.18 12.84
C LYS A 152 -6.36 -5.31 11.69
N TYR A 153 -5.95 -4.16 11.15
CA TYR A 153 -4.99 -4.13 10.05
C TYR A 153 -3.68 -4.84 10.44
N THR A 154 -3.22 -5.78 9.61
CA THR A 154 -1.94 -6.48 9.80
C THR A 154 -1.29 -6.81 8.46
N ASN A 155 0.00 -6.52 8.34
CA ASN A 155 0.79 -6.85 7.15
C ASN A 155 0.92 -8.35 6.94
N THR A 156 0.89 -9.14 8.01
CA THR A 156 0.96 -10.62 7.98
C THR A 156 -0.05 -11.23 7.02
N ASN A 157 -1.27 -10.67 6.94
CA ASN A 157 -2.30 -11.17 6.02
C ASN A 157 -1.81 -11.19 4.57
N TYR A 158 -1.11 -10.15 4.12
CA TYR A 158 -0.64 -10.02 2.75
C TYR A 158 0.65 -10.80 2.49
N ILE A 159 1.40 -11.14 3.52
CA ILE A 159 2.46 -12.15 3.46
C ILE A 159 1.84 -13.53 3.16
N VAL A 160 0.76 -13.89 3.86
CA VAL A 160 0.04 -15.17 3.62
C VAL A 160 -0.61 -15.19 2.22
N LEU A 161 -1.25 -14.08 1.79
CA LEU A 161 -1.85 -13.97 0.45
C LEU A 161 -0.81 -14.07 -0.67
N SER A 162 0.41 -13.58 -0.46
CA SER A 162 1.53 -13.75 -1.39
C SER A 162 1.88 -15.23 -1.55
N LEU A 163 2.04 -15.94 -0.44
CA LEU A 163 2.29 -17.39 -0.44
C LEU A 163 1.14 -18.18 -1.05
N LEU A 164 -0.11 -17.74 -0.85
CA LEU A 164 -1.29 -18.33 -1.50
C LEU A 164 -1.21 -18.18 -3.02
N ALA A 165 -0.93 -16.97 -3.53
CA ALA A 165 -0.80 -16.71 -4.96
C ALA A 165 0.30 -17.58 -5.58
N GLU A 166 1.46 -17.63 -4.95
CA GLU A 166 2.60 -18.46 -5.40
C GLU A 166 2.29 -19.97 -5.39
N LYS A 167 1.61 -20.43 -4.34
CA LYS A 167 1.21 -21.84 -4.22
C LYS A 167 0.26 -22.29 -5.31
N VAL A 168 -0.75 -21.46 -5.59
CA VAL A 168 -1.82 -21.79 -6.55
C VAL A 168 -1.35 -21.66 -7.99
N THR A 169 -0.44 -20.73 -8.26
CA THR A 169 0.08 -20.48 -9.62
C THR A 169 1.37 -21.20 -9.92
N HIS A 170 2.11 -21.66 -8.91
CA HIS A 170 3.49 -22.18 -9.00
C HIS A 170 4.47 -21.16 -9.63
N ARG A 171 4.22 -19.85 -9.41
CA ARG A 171 5.02 -18.75 -9.92
C ARG A 171 5.21 -17.68 -8.85
N PRO A 172 6.34 -16.97 -8.82
CA PRO A 172 6.58 -15.87 -7.88
C PRO A 172 5.50 -14.78 -7.97
N LEU A 173 5.18 -14.14 -6.84
CA LEU A 173 4.23 -13.03 -6.80
C LEU A 173 4.60 -11.91 -7.78
N ALA A 174 5.88 -11.55 -7.87
CA ALA A 174 6.37 -10.54 -8.80
C ALA A 174 5.97 -10.84 -10.26
N GLU A 175 6.10 -12.10 -10.69
CA GLU A 175 5.69 -12.54 -12.03
C GLU A 175 4.17 -12.46 -12.20
N GLN A 176 3.39 -12.81 -11.17
CA GLN A 176 1.93 -12.70 -11.23
C GLN A 176 1.47 -11.24 -11.38
N ILE A 177 2.09 -10.32 -10.64
CA ILE A 177 1.80 -8.89 -10.76
C ILE A 177 2.18 -8.40 -12.17
N THR A 178 3.35 -8.77 -12.66
CA THR A 178 3.83 -8.37 -13.98
C THR A 178 2.89 -8.84 -15.09
N GLN A 179 2.61 -10.14 -15.17
CA GLN A 179 1.83 -10.72 -16.26
C GLN A 179 0.34 -10.36 -16.21
N ARG A 180 -0.20 -10.15 -15.00
CA ARG A 180 -1.63 -9.92 -14.80
C ARG A 180 -2.03 -8.46 -14.75
N ILE A 181 -1.09 -7.58 -14.39
CA ILE A 181 -1.41 -6.16 -14.13
C ILE A 181 -0.49 -5.24 -14.92
N THR A 182 0.84 -5.26 -14.68
CA THR A 182 1.69 -4.19 -15.20
C THR A 182 1.90 -4.31 -16.71
N GLU A 183 2.14 -5.49 -17.27
CA GLU A 183 2.23 -5.68 -18.72
C GLU A 183 0.92 -5.37 -19.46
N PRO A 184 -0.26 -5.92 -19.05
CA PRO A 184 -1.52 -5.62 -19.72
C PRO A 184 -1.91 -4.13 -19.72
N LEU A 185 -1.49 -3.38 -18.69
CA LEU A 185 -1.76 -1.95 -18.56
C LEU A 185 -0.65 -1.07 -19.13
N GLY A 186 0.49 -1.65 -19.54
CA GLY A 186 1.65 -0.91 -20.02
C GLY A 186 2.34 -0.07 -18.94
N LEU A 187 2.31 -0.51 -17.67
CA LEU A 187 2.94 0.17 -16.53
C LEU A 187 4.44 -0.16 -16.50
N THR A 188 5.25 0.67 -17.12
CA THR A 188 6.70 0.41 -17.29
C THR A 188 7.55 0.85 -16.10
N HIS A 189 6.99 1.68 -15.22
CA HIS A 189 7.59 2.21 -14.00
C HIS A 189 7.00 1.60 -12.73
N THR A 190 6.12 0.58 -12.87
CA THR A 190 5.51 -0.13 -11.75
C THR A 190 6.06 -1.54 -11.69
N TYR A 191 6.70 -1.89 -10.59
CA TYR A 191 7.32 -3.20 -10.43
C TYR A 191 7.39 -3.66 -8.97
N TYR A 192 7.51 -4.98 -8.80
CA TYR A 192 7.85 -5.59 -7.54
C TYR A 192 9.37 -5.86 -7.56
N PRO A 193 10.16 -5.22 -6.67
CA PRO A 193 11.61 -5.38 -6.65
C PRO A 193 12.04 -6.83 -6.45
N GLY A 194 13.12 -7.22 -7.13
CA GLY A 194 13.74 -8.52 -6.94
C GLY A 194 14.45 -8.64 -5.59
N PRO A 195 14.81 -9.87 -5.18
CA PRO A 195 15.59 -10.09 -3.95
C PRO A 195 16.91 -9.30 -3.97
N GLY A 196 17.17 -8.50 -2.92
CA GLY A 196 18.36 -7.67 -2.82
C GLY A 196 18.39 -6.44 -3.72
N GLU A 197 17.27 -6.10 -4.36
CA GLU A 197 17.14 -4.87 -5.15
C GLU A 197 16.73 -3.71 -4.24
N GLU A 198 17.71 -2.96 -3.79
CA GLU A 198 17.57 -1.89 -2.80
C GLU A 198 17.32 -0.52 -3.44
N ASP A 199 17.77 -0.34 -4.69
CA ASP A 199 17.66 0.91 -5.43
C ASP A 199 16.33 1.04 -6.18
N ILE A 200 15.91 2.27 -6.44
CA ILE A 200 14.81 2.61 -7.35
C ILE A 200 15.39 2.72 -8.77
N ARG A 201 14.76 2.06 -9.75
CA ARG A 201 15.32 1.90 -11.12
C ARG A 201 15.32 3.19 -11.93
N GLY A 202 14.21 3.93 -11.88
CA GLY A 202 13.99 5.11 -12.70
C GLY A 202 14.31 6.41 -11.99
N THR A 203 13.98 7.53 -12.62
CA THR A 203 14.10 8.86 -12.02
C THR A 203 13.14 8.97 -10.84
N HIS A 204 13.65 9.41 -9.70
CA HIS A 204 12.89 9.45 -8.46
C HIS A 204 13.32 10.63 -7.58
N PRO A 205 12.42 11.13 -6.70
CA PRO A 205 12.82 12.00 -5.61
C PRO A 205 13.42 11.17 -4.49
N HIS A 206 14.36 11.70 -3.74
CA HIS A 206 14.92 11.05 -2.56
C HIS A 206 13.90 10.98 -1.43
N GLY A 207 13.87 9.85 -0.71
CA GLY A 207 13.03 9.61 0.45
C GLY A 207 13.80 9.83 1.74
N TYR A 208 13.15 10.47 2.73
CA TYR A 208 13.81 10.89 3.96
C TYR A 208 13.15 10.28 5.20
N HIS A 209 13.98 9.94 6.17
CA HIS A 209 13.52 9.48 7.49
C HIS A 209 14.33 10.16 8.58
N ARG A 210 13.77 10.21 9.82
CA ARG A 210 14.53 10.76 10.95
C ARG A 210 15.59 9.77 11.43
N ASN A 211 16.81 10.24 11.54
CA ASN A 211 17.88 9.48 12.16
C ASN A 211 17.81 9.57 13.72
N SER A 212 18.73 8.91 14.40
CA SER A 212 18.80 8.89 15.87
C SER A 212 19.08 10.28 16.50
N GLN A 213 19.55 11.24 15.70
CA GLN A 213 19.77 12.64 16.12
C GLN A 213 18.51 13.49 15.90
N GLY A 214 17.47 12.95 15.27
CA GLY A 214 16.24 13.65 14.93
C GLY A 214 16.30 14.46 13.64
N GLU A 215 17.36 14.30 12.84
CA GLU A 215 17.56 14.97 11.56
C GLU A 215 16.99 14.12 10.41
N LEU A 216 16.55 14.78 9.33
CA LEU A 216 16.15 14.08 8.10
C LEU A 216 17.38 13.55 7.37
N GLU A 217 17.45 12.25 7.18
CA GLU A 217 18.52 11.54 6.48
C GLU A 217 17.93 10.73 5.33
N ASP A 218 18.69 10.61 4.23
CA ASP A 218 18.28 9.88 3.03
C ASP A 218 18.19 8.37 3.28
N ILE A 219 17.00 7.80 3.03
CA ILE A 219 16.68 6.37 3.13
C ILE A 219 16.15 5.81 1.80
N THR A 220 16.40 6.49 0.70
CA THR A 220 15.93 6.10 -0.64
C THR A 220 16.35 4.67 -0.98
N ARG A 221 17.65 4.37 -0.75
CA ARG A 221 18.20 3.04 -0.89
C ARG A 221 17.89 2.20 0.34
N LYS A 222 17.04 1.19 0.18
CA LYS A 222 16.64 0.26 1.25
C LYS A 222 16.12 -1.04 0.65
N ASP A 223 16.50 -2.19 1.22
CA ASP A 223 15.90 -3.49 0.88
C ASP A 223 14.40 -3.48 1.26
N PRO A 224 13.47 -3.73 0.31
CA PRO A 224 12.04 -3.66 0.56
C PRO A 224 11.44 -4.98 1.04
N SER A 225 12.24 -6.04 1.21
CA SER A 225 11.77 -7.39 1.50
C SER A 225 11.04 -7.49 2.84
N GLU A 226 11.36 -6.62 3.81
CA GLU A 226 10.63 -6.54 5.08
C GLU A 226 9.13 -6.25 4.90
N ALA A 227 8.75 -5.60 3.81
CA ALA A 227 7.37 -5.29 3.51
C ALA A 227 6.69 -6.37 2.63
N GLY A 228 7.47 -7.13 1.86
CA GLY A 228 6.98 -8.23 1.02
C GLY A 228 5.72 -7.85 0.22
N GLY A 229 4.78 -8.77 0.07
CA GLY A 229 3.49 -8.51 -0.59
C GLY A 229 2.59 -7.51 0.14
N ALA A 230 2.99 -7.06 1.33
CA ALA A 230 2.26 -6.03 2.06
C ALA A 230 2.69 -4.60 1.68
N GLY A 231 3.89 -4.41 1.03
CA GLY A 231 4.35 -3.04 0.84
C GLY A 231 5.60 -2.82 -0.02
N ALA A 232 6.14 -3.82 -0.72
CA ALA A 232 7.46 -3.72 -1.35
C ALA A 232 7.51 -3.00 -2.71
N MET A 233 6.38 -2.76 -3.38
CA MET A 233 6.35 -2.26 -4.75
C MET A 233 6.77 -0.80 -4.91
N ILE A 234 7.22 -0.50 -6.12
CA ILE A 234 7.55 0.83 -6.62
C ILE A 234 6.61 1.16 -7.78
N SER A 235 6.22 2.44 -7.91
CA SER A 235 5.41 2.95 -9.01
C SER A 235 5.57 4.46 -9.13
N THR A 236 4.95 5.07 -10.15
CA THR A 236 4.79 6.51 -10.27
C THR A 236 3.35 6.94 -9.92
N PRO A 237 3.11 8.20 -9.55
CA PRO A 237 1.75 8.70 -9.33
C PRO A 237 0.80 8.48 -10.51
N SER A 238 1.26 8.66 -11.75
CA SER A 238 0.42 8.47 -12.95
C SER A 238 0.07 7.01 -13.20
N GLU A 239 1.02 6.09 -13.00
CA GLU A 239 0.78 4.65 -13.18
C GLU A 239 -0.11 4.07 -12.08
N LEU A 240 0.02 4.53 -10.82
CA LEU A 240 -0.94 4.20 -9.77
C LEU A 240 -2.35 4.67 -10.11
N GLY A 241 -2.49 5.87 -10.67
CA GLY A 241 -3.79 6.37 -11.16
C GLY A 241 -4.38 5.48 -12.25
N THR A 242 -3.56 5.02 -13.18
CA THR A 242 -3.98 4.07 -14.24
C THR A 242 -4.41 2.73 -13.64
N PHE A 243 -3.64 2.19 -12.72
CA PHE A 243 -3.93 0.91 -12.05
C PHE A 243 -5.27 0.95 -11.28
N ILE A 244 -5.49 2.00 -10.47
CA ILE A 244 -6.70 2.05 -9.65
C ILE A 244 -7.96 2.23 -10.52
N GLN A 245 -7.90 3.00 -11.61
CA GLN A 245 -8.99 3.07 -12.57
C GLN A 245 -9.27 1.72 -13.23
N ALA A 246 -8.22 1.02 -13.70
CA ALA A 246 -8.34 -0.29 -14.33
C ALA A 246 -8.90 -1.36 -13.39
N THR A 247 -8.69 -1.21 -12.08
CA THR A 247 -9.26 -2.09 -11.05
C THR A 247 -10.79 -1.97 -11.00
N PHE A 248 -11.36 -0.76 -11.17
CA PHE A 248 -12.78 -0.50 -10.98
C PHE A 248 -13.60 -0.34 -12.27
N ASN A 249 -12.96 -0.17 -13.44
CA ASN A 249 -13.67 0.03 -14.71
C ASN A 249 -13.95 -1.26 -15.49
N GLY A 250 -13.61 -2.44 -14.93
CA GLY A 250 -13.83 -3.73 -15.57
C GLY A 250 -12.66 -4.25 -16.41
N THR A 251 -11.53 -3.51 -16.46
CA THR A 251 -10.34 -3.94 -17.23
C THR A 251 -9.62 -5.11 -16.55
N LEU A 252 -9.39 -5.03 -15.24
CA LEU A 252 -8.67 -6.05 -14.48
C LEU A 252 -9.58 -7.04 -13.78
N LEU A 253 -10.77 -6.61 -13.36
CA LEU A 253 -11.72 -7.41 -12.59
C LEU A 253 -13.10 -7.36 -13.21
N THR A 254 -13.85 -8.46 -13.09
CA THR A 254 -15.29 -8.49 -13.45
C THR A 254 -16.12 -7.64 -12.47
N GLN A 255 -17.32 -7.23 -12.89
CA GLN A 255 -18.22 -6.44 -12.03
C GLN A 255 -18.58 -7.17 -10.73
N ASP A 256 -18.73 -8.50 -10.77
CA ASP A 256 -18.98 -9.31 -9.57
C ASP A 256 -17.79 -9.27 -8.60
N SER A 257 -16.56 -9.37 -9.12
CA SER A 257 -15.35 -9.24 -8.28
C SER A 257 -15.18 -7.83 -7.70
N ILE A 258 -15.52 -6.79 -8.47
CA ILE A 258 -15.53 -5.40 -7.99
C ILE A 258 -16.57 -5.24 -6.88
N ALA A 259 -17.76 -5.80 -7.05
CA ALA A 259 -18.81 -5.78 -6.03
C ALA A 259 -18.37 -6.50 -4.74
N GLU A 260 -17.71 -7.67 -4.86
CA GLU A 260 -17.10 -8.35 -3.70
C GLU A 260 -15.98 -7.50 -3.05
N MET A 261 -15.11 -6.90 -3.86
CA MET A 261 -14.02 -6.06 -3.39
C MET A 261 -14.51 -4.87 -2.56
N LYS A 262 -15.67 -4.30 -2.91
CA LYS A 262 -16.29 -3.15 -2.24
C LYS A 262 -17.13 -3.51 -1.01
N LYS A 263 -17.31 -4.78 -0.67
CA LYS A 263 -17.98 -5.17 0.59
C LYS A 263 -17.06 -4.87 1.77
N THR A 264 -17.34 -3.79 2.48
CA THR A 264 -16.51 -3.31 3.58
C THR A 264 -16.89 -3.91 4.93
N VAL A 265 -15.88 -3.96 5.80
CA VAL A 265 -16.05 -4.11 7.25
C VAL A 265 -15.78 -2.76 7.91
N ASP A 266 -16.37 -2.56 9.10
CA ASP A 266 -16.13 -1.37 9.91
C ASP A 266 -14.69 -1.37 10.44
N THR A 267 -13.99 -0.27 10.22
CA THR A 267 -12.61 -0.07 10.69
C THR A 267 -12.53 0.59 12.06
N GLY A 268 -13.65 0.97 12.65
CA GLY A 268 -13.71 1.82 13.84
C GLY A 268 -13.33 3.29 13.58
N ARG A 269 -13.08 3.67 12.32
CA ARG A 269 -12.80 5.06 11.93
C ARG A 269 -14.00 5.66 11.22
N PRO A 270 -14.41 6.89 11.58
CA PRO A 270 -15.50 7.58 10.88
C PRO A 270 -15.23 7.67 9.37
N ASN A 271 -16.26 7.48 8.57
CA ASN A 271 -16.23 7.67 7.11
C ASN A 271 -15.22 6.77 6.35
N ARG A 272 -14.77 5.67 6.95
CA ARG A 272 -13.84 4.70 6.33
C ARG A 272 -14.26 3.27 6.58
N GLY A 273 -14.47 2.52 5.48
CA GLY A 273 -14.60 1.06 5.49
C GLY A 273 -13.36 0.38 4.89
N TYR A 274 -13.17 -0.90 5.14
CA TYR A 274 -12.13 -1.69 4.48
C TYR A 274 -12.76 -2.88 3.73
N GLY A 275 -12.53 -2.93 2.42
CA GLY A 275 -12.96 -4.01 1.55
C GLY A 275 -11.89 -5.08 1.35
N LEU A 276 -11.79 -5.67 0.16
CA LEU A 276 -10.76 -6.65 -0.16
C LEU A 276 -9.51 -5.92 -0.70
N GLY A 277 -8.61 -5.50 0.21
CA GLY A 277 -7.38 -4.80 -0.13
C GLY A 277 -7.54 -3.35 -0.54
N ILE A 278 -8.63 -2.72 -0.15
CA ILE A 278 -8.94 -1.31 -0.42
C ILE A 278 -9.67 -0.66 0.75
N PHE A 279 -9.50 0.66 0.89
CA PHE A 279 -10.33 1.51 1.75
C PHE A 279 -11.46 2.17 0.94
N SER A 280 -12.58 2.42 1.59
CA SER A 280 -13.51 3.47 1.16
C SER A 280 -13.25 4.75 1.95
N MET A 281 -13.48 5.90 1.32
CA MET A 281 -13.42 7.22 1.93
C MET A 281 -14.61 8.04 1.46
N SER A 282 -15.43 8.54 2.40
CA SER A 282 -16.53 9.45 2.07
C SER A 282 -15.97 10.81 1.61
N LEU A 283 -16.50 11.34 0.51
CA LEU A 283 -16.09 12.62 -0.06
C LEU A 283 -16.96 13.76 0.46
N SER A 284 -16.38 14.97 0.62
CA SER A 284 -17.09 16.17 1.04
C SER A 284 -18.20 16.60 0.06
N CYS A 285 -18.01 16.31 -1.22
CA CYS A 285 -19.01 16.57 -2.27
C CYS A 285 -20.04 15.44 -2.45
N GLY A 286 -20.00 14.42 -1.61
CA GLY A 286 -20.89 13.26 -1.66
C GLY A 286 -20.31 12.08 -2.46
N GLY A 287 -20.77 10.89 -2.11
CA GLY A 287 -20.24 9.65 -2.66
C GLY A 287 -18.98 9.16 -1.94
N GLU A 288 -18.37 8.13 -2.49
CA GLU A 288 -17.20 7.46 -1.92
C GLU A 288 -16.06 7.37 -2.94
N ALA A 289 -14.85 7.63 -2.50
CA ALA A 289 -13.63 7.27 -3.21
C ALA A 289 -13.09 5.94 -2.69
N TRP A 290 -12.45 5.17 -3.58
CA TRP A 290 -11.94 3.83 -3.30
C TRP A 290 -10.46 3.73 -3.68
N GLY A 291 -9.67 3.12 -2.83
CA GLY A 291 -8.25 2.96 -3.06
C GLY A 291 -7.47 2.56 -1.81
N HIS A 292 -6.21 2.96 -1.72
CA HIS A 292 -5.38 2.62 -0.57
C HIS A 292 -4.39 3.73 -0.24
N THR A 293 -3.94 3.75 1.01
CA THR A 293 -2.79 4.55 1.44
C THR A 293 -1.54 3.67 1.49
N GLY A 294 -0.38 4.26 1.40
CA GLY A 294 0.88 3.55 1.52
C GLY A 294 1.89 4.29 2.37
N GLY A 295 2.59 3.56 3.20
CA GLY A 295 3.75 4.04 3.95
C GLY A 295 4.89 3.06 3.78
N PHE A 296 6.06 3.57 3.48
CA PHE A 296 7.34 2.86 3.47
C PHE A 296 8.40 3.86 3.94
N PRO A 297 9.45 3.46 4.65
CA PRO A 297 10.51 4.40 5.04
C PRO A 297 10.94 5.29 3.88
N GLY A 298 10.90 6.60 4.10
CA GLY A 298 11.19 7.61 3.08
C GLY A 298 10.00 8.02 2.20
N TYR A 299 8.86 7.31 2.22
CA TYR A 299 7.75 7.62 1.32
C TYR A 299 6.38 7.39 1.96
N THR A 300 5.44 8.24 1.59
CA THR A 300 4.01 8.03 1.87
C THR A 300 3.21 8.29 0.60
N THR A 301 2.14 7.53 0.39
CA THR A 301 1.30 7.62 -0.81
C THR A 301 -0.17 7.49 -0.46
N GLN A 302 -1.03 8.12 -1.25
CA GLN A 302 -2.47 7.86 -1.25
C GLN A 302 -2.95 7.82 -2.69
N ASN A 303 -3.66 6.76 -3.06
CA ASN A 303 -4.17 6.52 -4.41
C ASN A 303 -5.65 6.17 -4.33
N MET A 304 -6.51 7.01 -4.90
CA MET A 304 -7.97 6.88 -4.80
C MET A 304 -8.62 7.13 -6.16
N VAL A 305 -9.74 6.45 -6.42
CA VAL A 305 -10.64 6.71 -7.55
C VAL A 305 -12.00 7.17 -7.04
N GLY A 306 -12.49 8.28 -7.57
CA GLY A 306 -13.78 8.85 -7.24
C GLY A 306 -14.95 8.18 -7.97
N PRO A 307 -16.19 8.57 -7.63
CA PRO A 307 -17.41 7.95 -8.21
C PRO A 307 -17.58 8.21 -9.71
N ASP A 308 -16.98 9.25 -10.25
CA ASP A 308 -16.98 9.59 -11.68
C ASP A 308 -15.89 8.85 -12.49
N GLY A 309 -15.07 8.03 -11.82
CA GLY A 309 -13.97 7.28 -12.42
C GLY A 309 -12.65 8.06 -12.49
N THR A 310 -12.59 9.30 -12.00
CA THR A 310 -11.32 10.03 -11.92
C THR A 310 -10.47 9.49 -10.78
N SER A 311 -9.18 9.30 -11.02
CA SER A 311 -8.23 8.94 -9.96
C SER A 311 -7.33 10.11 -9.56
N VAL A 312 -6.98 10.11 -8.29
CA VAL A 312 -6.02 11.03 -7.68
C VAL A 312 -4.96 10.20 -6.96
N THR A 313 -3.71 10.48 -7.25
CA THR A 313 -2.56 9.93 -6.54
C THR A 313 -1.71 11.04 -5.97
N ILE A 314 -1.35 10.92 -4.72
CA ILE A 314 -0.43 11.83 -4.02
C ILE A 314 0.70 11.01 -3.42
N ALA A 315 1.93 11.49 -3.55
CA ALA A 315 3.11 10.92 -2.92
C ALA A 315 3.89 12.02 -2.18
N GLY A 316 4.33 11.74 -0.97
CA GLY A 316 5.23 12.57 -0.18
C GLY A 316 6.53 11.81 0.11
N THR A 317 7.65 12.53 0.19
CA THR A 317 8.99 11.93 0.33
C THR A 317 9.45 11.78 1.76
N ALA A 318 8.52 11.50 2.66
CA ALA A 318 8.75 11.09 4.04
C ALA A 318 7.52 10.35 4.59
N LEU A 319 7.67 9.65 5.70
CA LEU A 319 6.55 9.21 6.53
C LEU A 319 6.14 10.32 7.50
N LEU A 320 4.89 10.29 7.98
CA LEU A 320 4.37 11.28 8.94
C LEU A 320 5.27 11.40 10.18
N GLN A 321 5.72 10.28 10.76
CA GLN A 321 6.59 10.28 11.93
C GLN A 321 7.99 10.88 11.68
N ALA A 322 8.40 11.03 10.43
CA ALA A 322 9.65 11.70 10.09
C ALA A 322 9.52 13.23 10.03
N ILE A 323 8.29 13.76 9.88
CA ILE A 323 8.03 15.21 9.72
C ILE A 323 7.23 15.82 10.89
N VAL A 324 6.85 15.02 11.87
CA VAL A 324 6.12 15.45 13.07
C VAL A 324 6.73 14.80 14.31
N ASP A 325 6.71 15.50 15.43
CA ASP A 325 6.99 14.88 16.74
C ASP A 325 5.81 13.99 17.14
N PRO A 326 6.00 12.67 17.34
CA PRO A 326 4.92 11.76 17.73
C PRO A 326 4.23 12.14 19.06
N SER A 327 4.90 12.89 19.93
CA SER A 327 4.34 13.38 21.20
C SER A 327 3.38 14.57 21.01
N ASP A 328 3.48 15.32 19.90
CA ASP A 328 2.55 16.39 19.54
C ASP A 328 1.31 15.83 18.83
N THR A 329 0.34 15.38 19.63
CA THR A 329 -0.89 14.76 19.12
C THR A 329 -1.71 15.67 18.22
N ALA A 330 -1.66 17.01 18.43
CA ALA A 330 -2.37 17.98 17.58
C ALA A 330 -1.71 18.08 16.21
N ALA A 331 -0.38 18.16 16.14
CA ALA A 331 0.36 18.16 14.89
C ALA A 331 0.24 16.81 14.15
N VAL A 332 0.26 15.69 14.87
CA VAL A 332 0.04 14.35 14.29
C VAL A 332 -1.32 14.27 13.61
N GLN A 333 -2.40 14.73 14.28
CA GLN A 333 -3.75 14.74 13.69
C GLN A 333 -3.80 15.67 12.47
N GLN A 334 -3.41 16.93 12.62
CA GLN A 334 -3.46 17.94 11.56
C GLN A 334 -2.67 17.49 10.30
N LYS A 335 -1.46 17.01 10.48
CA LYS A 335 -0.62 16.56 9.35
C LYS A 335 -1.04 15.20 8.81
N GLY A 336 -1.63 14.34 9.64
CA GLY A 336 -2.17 13.05 9.24
C GLY A 336 -3.32 13.14 8.24
N ASP A 337 -4.11 14.23 8.30
CA ASP A 337 -5.25 14.45 7.42
C ASP A 337 -4.86 15.12 6.09
N LEU A 338 -3.67 15.75 5.99
CA LEU A 338 -3.25 16.54 4.81
C LEU A 338 -3.42 15.81 3.47
N MET A 339 -3.02 14.54 3.40
CA MET A 339 -3.16 13.78 2.15
C MET A 339 -4.61 13.49 1.81
N SER A 340 -5.41 13.13 2.81
CA SER A 340 -6.85 12.85 2.60
C SER A 340 -7.61 14.09 2.21
N ASP A 341 -7.30 15.25 2.82
CA ASP A 341 -7.88 16.54 2.48
C ASP A 341 -7.51 16.98 1.06
N ALA A 342 -6.24 16.76 0.68
CA ALA A 342 -5.78 17.06 -0.68
C ALA A 342 -6.44 16.14 -1.72
N VAL A 343 -6.62 14.84 -1.43
CA VAL A 343 -7.37 13.91 -2.30
C VAL A 343 -8.82 14.33 -2.43
N ASP A 344 -9.50 14.63 -1.32
CA ASP A 344 -10.89 15.08 -1.33
C ASP A 344 -11.04 16.37 -2.16
N SER A 345 -10.18 17.35 -1.92
CA SER A 345 -10.17 18.60 -2.68
C SER A 345 -9.98 18.38 -4.18
N LEU A 346 -9.05 17.50 -4.57
CA LEU A 346 -8.78 17.20 -5.99
C LEU A 346 -9.89 16.38 -6.66
N LEU A 347 -10.65 15.59 -5.91
CA LEU A 347 -11.79 14.84 -6.42
C LEU A 347 -13.07 15.70 -6.48
N CYS A 348 -13.24 16.66 -5.56
CA CYS A 348 -14.47 17.43 -5.41
C CYS A 348 -14.46 18.81 -6.09
N ASN A 349 -13.30 19.47 -6.23
CA ASN A 349 -13.19 20.84 -6.74
C ASN A 349 -12.64 20.87 -8.18
N ARG A 350 -13.44 20.42 -9.15
CA ARG A 350 -13.09 20.40 -10.58
C ARG A 350 -13.95 21.32 -11.39
#